data_ab185eed1400ae5a0dc3052004246ada
#
_entry.id   ab185eed1400ae5a0dc3052004246ada
#
_cell.length_a   1.000
_cell.length_b   1.000
_cell.length_c   1.000
_cell.angle_alpha   90.00
_cell.angle_beta   90.00
_cell.angle_gamma   90.00
#
_symmetry.space_group_name_H-M   'P 1'
#
loop_
_entity.id
_entity.type
_entity.pdbx_description
1 polymer ?
#
loop_
_entity_poly.entity_id
_entity_poly.type
_entity_poly.pdbx_seq_one_letter_code
_entity_poly.pdbx_strand_id
1 'polypeptide(L)'
;IPAMVYAVVLTIIMGLTRQQVNGTWIYNMLSFWPFVLIYLYITVILGLTIHSRLRRIFRGEGSWKRDVPFMLNHLGLFLALTTATLGCADMQRVKMICGVGEPEWRVLEQGGAIKEMPIAIEVKKFIMETYDNGSPKRYASEIQILTKSGKNIETIVEVNKPYDIDGWKIYQYGYDTQMGAQSQITILELVRDPWLPWVYAGFYMMLAAAALMTLEVLCRRLKTATRKELEWYIFFAVCAALFAYFFFDSYNTKTLVPALQSPWFAPHVFVYI
;
A
#
# COMPACT_ATOMS: atom_id res chain seq x y z
N ILE A 1 14.89 -14.02 -16.84
CA ILE A 1 14.34 -12.91 -17.64
C ILE A 1 12.99 -13.29 -18.28
N PRO A 2 12.80 -14.40 -19.05
CA PRO A 2 11.51 -14.69 -19.68
C PRO A 2 10.34 -14.80 -18.72
N ALA A 3 10.51 -15.48 -17.59
CA ALA A 3 9.46 -15.63 -16.57
C ALA A 3 9.02 -14.30 -15.96
N MET A 4 9.96 -13.36 -15.75
CA MET A 4 9.64 -12.01 -15.26
C MET A 4 8.87 -11.20 -16.30
N VAL A 5 9.28 -11.25 -17.56
CA VAL A 5 8.57 -10.59 -18.66
C VAL A 5 7.15 -11.13 -18.78
N TYR A 6 7.00 -12.46 -18.73
CA TYR A 6 5.69 -13.09 -18.78
C TYR A 6 4.81 -12.69 -17.58
N ALA A 7 5.36 -12.64 -16.36
CA ALA A 7 4.64 -12.18 -15.17
C ALA A 7 4.17 -10.73 -15.32
N VAL A 8 5.03 -9.84 -15.84
CA VAL A 8 4.68 -8.43 -16.10
C VAL A 8 3.56 -8.33 -17.14
N VAL A 9 3.67 -9.05 -18.25
CA VAL A 9 2.63 -9.06 -19.30
C VAL A 9 1.29 -9.55 -18.75
N LEU A 10 1.30 -10.64 -17.97
CA LEU A 10 0.08 -11.13 -17.32
C LEU A 10 -0.52 -10.09 -16.36
N THR A 11 0.32 -9.43 -15.55
CA THR A 11 -0.13 -8.39 -14.62
C THR A 11 -0.79 -7.23 -15.35
N ILE A 12 -0.22 -6.80 -16.49
CA ILE A 12 -0.80 -5.75 -17.33
C ILE A 12 -2.15 -6.19 -17.89
N ILE A 13 -2.23 -7.40 -18.47
CA ILE A 13 -3.48 -7.95 -19.01
C ILE A 13 -4.56 -8.00 -17.93
N MET A 14 -4.21 -8.46 -16.74
CA MET A 14 -5.13 -8.56 -15.61
C MET A 14 -5.58 -7.20 -15.12
N GLY A 15 -4.69 -6.20 -15.08
CA GLY A 15 -5.03 -4.82 -14.74
C GLY A 15 -6.01 -4.20 -15.72
N LEU A 16 -5.79 -4.41 -17.03
CA LEU A 16 -6.68 -3.91 -18.09
C LEU A 16 -8.04 -4.62 -18.09
N THR A 17 -8.08 -5.93 -17.85
CA THR A 17 -9.34 -6.70 -17.84
C THR A 17 -10.18 -6.45 -16.58
N ARG A 18 -9.57 -5.99 -15.48
CA ARG A 18 -10.27 -5.66 -14.23
C ARG A 18 -11.28 -4.51 -14.40
N GLN A 19 -11.10 -3.66 -15.38
CA GLN A 19 -12.02 -2.55 -15.67
C GLN A 19 -13.28 -2.98 -16.43
N GLN A 20 -13.34 -4.22 -16.94
CA GLN A 20 -14.49 -4.75 -17.64
C GLN A 20 -15.46 -5.42 -16.65
N VAL A 21 -16.72 -4.99 -16.68
CA VAL A 21 -17.78 -5.38 -15.72
C VAL A 21 -18.15 -6.87 -15.79
N ASN A 22 -17.83 -7.57 -16.87
CA ASN A 22 -18.07 -9.01 -17.04
C ASN A 22 -16.78 -9.79 -16.82
N GLY A 23 -16.49 -10.09 -15.56
CA GLY A 23 -15.27 -10.75 -15.12
C GLY A 23 -14.95 -12.04 -15.87
N THR A 24 -13.89 -12.04 -16.64
CA THR A 24 -13.27 -13.26 -17.13
C THR A 24 -12.53 -13.96 -15.99
N TRP A 25 -12.36 -15.28 -16.05
CA TRP A 25 -11.64 -16.10 -15.08
C TRP A 25 -10.18 -15.64 -14.81
N ILE A 26 -9.60 -14.83 -15.72
CA ILE A 26 -8.29 -14.16 -15.59
C ILE A 26 -8.30 -13.05 -14.50
N TYR A 27 -9.47 -12.65 -14.04
CA TYR A 27 -9.68 -11.52 -13.15
C TYR A 27 -9.04 -11.67 -11.76
N ASN A 28 -8.93 -12.88 -11.25
CA ASN A 28 -8.36 -13.11 -9.93
C ASN A 28 -6.96 -13.69 -10.02
N MET A 29 -5.94 -12.84 -9.82
CA MET A 29 -4.52 -13.21 -9.89
C MET A 29 -4.16 -14.41 -9.02
N LEU A 30 -4.73 -14.51 -7.84
CA LEU A 30 -4.39 -15.56 -6.87
C LEU A 30 -4.98 -16.92 -7.22
N SER A 31 -6.05 -16.95 -8.02
CA SER A 31 -6.67 -18.19 -8.50
C SER A 31 -6.31 -18.54 -9.94
N PHE A 32 -5.64 -17.64 -10.67
CA PHE A 32 -5.18 -17.91 -12.03
C PHE A 32 -3.92 -18.79 -12.00
N TRP A 33 -4.08 -20.07 -12.14
CA TRP A 33 -3.00 -21.06 -11.97
C TRP A 33 -1.70 -20.79 -12.76
N PRO A 34 -1.70 -20.27 -14.03
CA PRO A 34 -0.45 -19.95 -14.71
C PRO A 34 0.34 -18.85 -14.01
N PHE A 35 -0.36 -17.84 -13.46
CA PHE A 35 0.27 -16.79 -12.68
C PHE A 35 0.86 -17.34 -11.36
N VAL A 36 0.11 -18.18 -10.67
CA VAL A 36 0.55 -18.82 -9.42
C VAL A 36 1.80 -19.68 -9.63
N LEU A 37 1.83 -20.46 -10.70
CA LEU A 37 3.02 -21.28 -11.02
C LEU A 37 4.27 -20.44 -11.33
N ILE A 38 4.12 -19.36 -12.10
CA ILE A 38 5.24 -18.46 -12.38
C ILE A 38 5.70 -17.73 -11.14
N TYR A 39 4.77 -17.28 -10.32
CA TYR A 39 5.07 -16.66 -9.05
C TYR A 39 5.86 -17.60 -8.12
N LEU A 40 5.39 -18.85 -7.98
CA LEU A 40 6.10 -19.89 -7.24
C LEU A 40 7.50 -20.14 -7.81
N TYR A 41 7.63 -20.25 -9.13
CA TYR A 41 8.91 -20.44 -9.81
C TYR A 41 9.87 -19.26 -9.51
N ILE A 42 9.42 -18.02 -9.63
CA ILE A 42 10.24 -16.83 -9.32
C ILE A 42 10.68 -16.87 -7.85
N THR A 43 9.77 -17.18 -6.93
CA THR A 43 10.06 -17.24 -5.49
C THR A 43 11.10 -18.31 -5.17
N VAL A 44 11.00 -19.51 -5.77
CA VAL A 44 11.96 -20.60 -5.61
C VAL A 44 13.35 -20.22 -6.14
N ILE A 45 13.42 -19.68 -7.36
CA ILE A 45 14.69 -19.21 -7.95
C ILE A 45 15.33 -18.12 -7.09
N LEU A 46 14.53 -17.21 -6.58
CA LEU A 46 14.99 -16.15 -5.69
C LEU A 46 15.58 -16.73 -4.39
N GLY A 47 14.88 -17.68 -3.77
CA GLY A 47 15.37 -18.40 -2.58
C GLY A 47 16.68 -19.15 -2.83
N LEU A 48 16.80 -19.87 -3.96
CA LEU A 48 18.04 -20.55 -4.37
C LEU A 48 19.17 -19.54 -4.62
N THR A 49 18.88 -18.39 -5.18
CA THR A 49 19.85 -17.31 -5.44
C THR A 49 20.40 -16.77 -4.12
N ILE A 50 19.52 -16.49 -3.14
CA ILE A 50 19.90 -16.07 -1.80
C ILE A 50 20.76 -17.15 -1.12
N HIS A 51 20.33 -18.41 -1.15
CA HIS A 51 21.04 -19.52 -0.56
C HIS A 51 22.46 -19.69 -1.14
N SER A 52 22.58 -19.62 -2.46
CA SER A 52 23.86 -19.73 -3.16
C SER A 52 24.81 -18.58 -2.76
N ARG A 53 24.26 -17.38 -2.60
CA ARG A 53 25.04 -16.21 -2.17
C ARG A 53 25.49 -16.34 -0.72
N LEU A 54 24.62 -16.78 0.18
CA LEU A 54 24.94 -17.04 1.58
C LEU A 54 26.05 -18.07 1.71
N ARG A 55 25.98 -19.22 1.00
CA ARG A 55 27.03 -20.22 0.98
C ARG A 55 28.40 -19.64 0.61
N ARG A 56 28.43 -18.75 -0.39
CA ARG A 56 29.67 -18.10 -0.83
C ARG A 56 30.22 -17.16 0.26
N ILE A 57 29.37 -16.40 0.92
CA ILE A 57 29.75 -15.53 2.04
C ILE A 57 30.35 -16.35 3.19
N PHE A 58 29.71 -17.47 3.57
CA PHE A 58 30.20 -18.35 4.64
C PHE A 58 31.51 -19.05 4.32
N ARG A 59 31.85 -19.22 3.03
CA ARG A 59 33.15 -19.74 2.60
C ARG A 59 34.27 -18.69 2.64
N GLY A 60 33.99 -17.47 3.07
CA GLY A 60 34.95 -16.37 3.10
C GLY A 60 35.23 -15.70 1.75
N GLU A 61 34.44 -16.04 0.71
CA GLU A 61 34.55 -15.45 -0.63
C GLU A 61 33.71 -14.17 -0.79
N GLY A 62 33.13 -13.68 0.32
CA GLY A 62 32.23 -12.54 0.37
C GLY A 62 32.97 -11.21 0.24
N SER A 63 32.25 -10.20 -0.25
CA SER A 63 32.67 -8.80 -0.25
C SER A 63 31.52 -7.93 0.27
N TRP A 64 31.73 -7.24 1.39
CA TRP A 64 30.72 -6.43 2.04
C TRP A 64 30.01 -5.45 1.07
N LYS A 65 30.79 -4.72 0.27
CA LYS A 65 30.26 -3.72 -0.66
C LYS A 65 29.33 -4.31 -1.72
N ARG A 66 29.59 -5.53 -2.17
CA ARG A 66 28.81 -6.20 -3.21
C ARG A 66 27.68 -7.04 -2.65
N ASP A 67 27.91 -7.66 -1.51
CA ASP A 67 27.02 -8.68 -0.98
C ASP A 67 25.88 -8.07 -0.15
N VAL A 68 26.11 -6.95 0.55
CA VAL A 68 25.06 -6.30 1.34
C VAL A 68 23.94 -5.74 0.46
N PRO A 69 24.18 -4.91 -0.57
CA PRO A 69 23.10 -4.44 -1.43
C PRO A 69 22.38 -5.58 -2.16
N PHE A 70 23.16 -6.60 -2.59
CA PHE A 70 22.59 -7.78 -3.22
C PHE A 70 21.62 -8.53 -2.27
N MET A 71 22.06 -8.81 -1.05
CA MET A 71 21.26 -9.53 -0.06
C MET A 71 20.03 -8.73 0.36
N LEU A 72 20.17 -7.43 0.61
CA LEU A 72 19.04 -6.57 0.96
C LEU A 72 17.98 -6.58 -0.14
N ASN A 73 18.40 -6.46 -1.41
CA ASN A 73 17.44 -6.44 -2.53
C ASN A 73 16.74 -7.79 -2.70
N HIS A 74 17.49 -8.88 -2.73
CA HIS A 74 16.92 -10.21 -3.01
C HIS A 74 16.15 -10.78 -1.82
N LEU A 75 16.66 -10.60 -0.59
CA LEU A 75 15.95 -11.02 0.62
C LEU A 75 14.71 -10.14 0.86
N GLY A 76 14.80 -8.83 0.62
CA GLY A 76 13.68 -7.92 0.69
C GLY A 76 12.55 -8.31 -0.27
N LEU A 77 12.90 -8.59 -1.53
CA LEU A 77 11.94 -9.05 -2.52
C LEU A 77 11.34 -10.42 -2.15
N PHE A 78 12.18 -11.38 -1.72
CA PHE A 78 11.71 -12.69 -1.26
C PHE A 78 10.75 -12.57 -0.09
N LEU A 79 11.09 -11.75 0.90
CA LEU A 79 10.23 -11.49 2.06
C LEU A 79 8.90 -10.85 1.62
N ALA A 80 8.94 -9.78 0.82
CA ALA A 80 7.73 -9.11 0.35
C ALA A 80 6.81 -10.06 -0.44
N LEU A 81 7.36 -10.85 -1.36
CA LEU A 81 6.58 -11.79 -2.18
C LEU A 81 5.97 -12.90 -1.32
N THR A 82 6.75 -13.55 -0.47
CA THR A 82 6.26 -14.68 0.34
C THR A 82 5.23 -14.24 1.37
N THR A 83 5.48 -13.12 2.06
CA THR A 83 4.55 -12.62 3.09
C THR A 83 3.28 -12.03 2.48
N ALA A 84 3.34 -11.38 1.33
CA ALA A 84 2.14 -10.91 0.63
C ALA A 84 1.24 -12.06 0.19
N THR A 85 1.83 -13.18 -0.27
CA THR A 85 1.06 -14.36 -0.70
C THR A 85 0.45 -15.09 0.48
N LEU A 86 1.25 -15.36 1.51
CA LEU A 86 0.75 -16.01 2.74
C LEU A 86 -0.25 -15.13 3.47
N GLY A 87 0.00 -13.81 3.50
CA GLY A 87 -0.86 -12.83 4.15
C GLY A 87 -2.25 -12.72 3.55
N CYS A 88 -2.42 -13.00 2.26
CA CYS A 88 -3.74 -13.00 1.63
C CYS A 88 -4.73 -13.96 2.27
N ALA A 89 -4.27 -15.09 2.81
CA ALA A 89 -5.12 -16.08 3.48
C ALA A 89 -5.56 -15.61 4.88
N ASP A 90 -4.72 -14.83 5.56
CA ASP A 90 -4.94 -14.36 6.93
C ASP A 90 -5.54 -12.96 7.01
N MET A 91 -5.56 -12.24 5.88
CA MET A 91 -6.15 -10.90 5.81
C MET A 91 -7.67 -10.96 5.97
N GLN A 92 -8.16 -10.24 6.96
CA GLN A 92 -9.59 -10.07 7.21
C GLN A 92 -10.00 -8.66 6.82
N ARG A 93 -11.02 -8.55 5.98
CA ARG A 93 -11.60 -7.28 5.56
C ARG A 93 -13.11 -7.37 5.68
N VAL A 94 -13.68 -6.57 6.54
CA VAL A 94 -15.10 -6.57 6.87
C VAL A 94 -15.66 -5.15 6.89
N LYS A 95 -16.95 -5.01 6.65
CA LYS A 95 -17.65 -3.72 6.69
C LYS A 95 -18.61 -3.68 7.85
N MET A 96 -18.60 -2.57 8.57
CA MET A 96 -19.53 -2.25 9.65
C MET A 96 -20.40 -1.09 9.20
N ILE A 97 -21.72 -1.28 9.25
CA ILE A 97 -22.72 -0.24 8.92
C ILE A 97 -23.22 0.32 10.24
N CYS A 98 -22.84 1.54 10.56
CA CYS A 98 -23.14 2.16 11.84
C CYS A 98 -24.18 3.26 11.66
N GLY A 99 -25.24 3.24 12.47
CA GLY A 99 -26.11 4.38 12.70
C GLY A 99 -25.49 5.39 13.67
N VAL A 100 -25.80 6.67 13.49
CA VAL A 100 -25.35 7.72 14.43
C VAL A 100 -26.07 7.56 15.75
N GLY A 101 -25.32 7.47 16.85
CA GLY A 101 -25.82 7.28 18.22
C GLY A 101 -26.16 5.84 18.59
N GLU A 102 -25.91 4.89 17.71
CA GLU A 102 -26.16 3.47 17.98
C GLU A 102 -24.86 2.68 18.00
N PRO A 103 -24.54 1.90 19.07
CA PRO A 103 -23.39 1.05 19.09
C PRO A 103 -23.60 -0.18 18.18
N GLU A 104 -22.64 -0.46 17.32
CA GLU A 104 -22.63 -1.61 16.42
C GLU A 104 -21.38 -2.47 16.61
N TRP A 105 -21.53 -3.80 16.59
CA TRP A 105 -20.46 -4.78 16.71
C TRP A 105 -20.54 -5.88 15.65
N ARG A 106 -21.58 -5.84 14.82
CA ARG A 106 -21.79 -6.81 13.73
C ARG A 106 -21.17 -6.26 12.46
N VAL A 107 -20.55 -7.12 11.73
CA VAL A 107 -19.88 -6.79 10.46
C VAL A 107 -20.36 -7.69 9.35
N LEU A 108 -20.28 -7.16 8.13
CA LEU A 108 -20.59 -7.87 6.92
C LEU A 108 -19.28 -8.35 6.28
N GLU A 109 -19.11 -9.66 6.13
CA GLU A 109 -18.03 -10.26 5.37
C GLU A 109 -18.26 -10.12 3.85
N GLN A 110 -17.20 -10.28 3.04
CA GLN A 110 -17.29 -10.18 1.56
C GLN A 110 -18.32 -11.15 0.94
N GLY A 111 -18.62 -12.26 1.60
CA GLY A 111 -19.63 -13.23 1.18
C GLY A 111 -21.07 -12.92 1.62
N GLY A 112 -21.30 -11.77 2.29
CA GLY A 112 -22.62 -11.38 2.80
C GLY A 112 -22.98 -12.00 4.17
N ALA A 113 -22.09 -12.78 4.78
CA ALA A 113 -22.30 -13.34 6.12
C ALA A 113 -22.10 -12.24 7.18
N ILE A 114 -22.96 -12.27 8.21
CA ILE A 114 -22.87 -11.38 9.38
C ILE A 114 -22.04 -12.08 10.45
N LYS A 115 -21.06 -11.36 11.00
CA LYS A 115 -20.17 -11.83 12.05
C LYS A 115 -20.11 -10.83 13.19
N GLU A 116 -19.93 -11.30 14.41
CA GLU A 116 -19.69 -10.45 15.57
C GLU A 116 -18.21 -10.15 15.73
N MET A 117 -17.91 -8.89 16.08
CA MET A 117 -16.56 -8.40 16.33
C MET A 117 -16.26 -8.34 17.84
N PRO A 118 -14.98 -8.43 18.23
CA PRO A 118 -14.55 -8.16 19.59
C PRO A 118 -14.53 -6.65 19.92
N ILE A 119 -14.93 -5.81 18.99
CA ILE A 119 -14.92 -4.34 19.07
C ILE A 119 -16.33 -3.86 18.73
N ALA A 120 -16.90 -3.01 19.60
CA ALA A 120 -18.12 -2.26 19.31
C ALA A 120 -17.78 -0.81 19.00
N ILE A 121 -18.43 -0.24 17.99
CA ILE A 121 -18.21 1.15 17.55
C ILE A 121 -19.55 1.88 17.60
N GLU A 122 -19.57 3.01 18.30
CA GLU A 122 -20.67 3.96 18.28
C GLU A 122 -20.21 5.21 17.49
N VAL A 123 -20.95 5.59 16.47
CA VAL A 123 -20.71 6.84 15.73
C VAL A 123 -21.42 7.96 16.47
N LYS A 124 -20.67 8.88 17.03
CA LYS A 124 -21.22 10.06 17.73
C LYS A 124 -21.69 11.11 16.75
N LYS A 125 -20.92 11.32 15.68
CA LYS A 125 -21.19 12.36 14.69
C LYS A 125 -20.55 12.01 13.35
N PHE A 126 -21.31 12.22 12.28
CA PHE A 126 -20.77 12.26 10.92
C PHE A 126 -20.40 13.70 10.57
N ILE A 127 -19.23 13.91 9.97
CA ILE A 127 -18.67 15.21 9.60
C ILE A 127 -18.43 15.22 8.10
N MET A 128 -18.97 16.20 7.40
CA MET A 128 -18.75 16.38 5.97
C MET A 128 -18.46 17.84 5.65
N GLU A 129 -17.40 18.06 4.90
CA GLU A 129 -17.06 19.34 4.29
C GLU A 129 -17.15 19.22 2.78
N THR A 130 -17.63 20.26 2.12
CA THR A 130 -17.74 20.31 0.66
C THR A 130 -16.92 21.47 0.10
N TYR A 131 -16.53 21.36 -1.15
CA TYR A 131 -16.01 22.47 -1.94
C TYR A 131 -17.17 23.38 -2.39
N ASP A 132 -16.85 24.56 -2.92
CA ASP A 132 -17.85 25.51 -3.44
C ASP A 132 -18.70 24.93 -4.57
N ASN A 133 -18.18 23.94 -5.29
CA ASN A 133 -18.90 23.22 -6.34
C ASN A 133 -19.79 22.08 -5.81
N GLY A 134 -19.92 21.91 -4.49
CA GLY A 134 -20.71 20.88 -3.84
C GLY A 134 -20.05 19.49 -3.79
N SER A 135 -18.87 19.29 -4.37
CA SER A 135 -18.17 18.00 -4.28
C SER A 135 -17.59 17.79 -2.87
N PRO A 136 -17.53 16.54 -2.38
CA PRO A 136 -16.96 16.23 -1.07
C PRO A 136 -15.49 16.64 -0.99
N LYS A 137 -15.16 17.49 -0.01
CA LYS A 137 -13.80 17.89 0.34
C LYS A 137 -13.21 17.00 1.43
N ARG A 138 -14.01 16.69 2.44
CA ARG A 138 -13.65 15.85 3.57
C ARG A 138 -14.89 15.18 4.11
N TYR A 139 -14.80 13.92 4.48
CA TYR A 139 -15.77 13.27 5.32
C TYR A 139 -15.07 12.37 6.34
N ALA A 140 -15.63 12.36 7.54
CA ALA A 140 -15.06 11.73 8.71
C ALA A 140 -16.18 11.29 9.66
N SER A 141 -15.89 10.40 10.56
CA SER A 141 -16.78 10.02 11.65
C SER A 141 -16.07 10.17 12.99
N GLU A 142 -16.69 10.86 13.91
CA GLU A 142 -16.32 10.84 15.31
C GLU A 142 -16.91 9.59 15.93
N ILE A 143 -16.04 8.72 16.41
CA ILE A 143 -16.42 7.38 16.89
C ILE A 143 -15.93 7.14 18.31
N GLN A 144 -16.73 6.38 19.05
CA GLN A 144 -16.35 5.78 20.32
C GLN A 144 -16.16 4.29 20.12
N ILE A 145 -15.01 3.78 20.52
CA ILE A 145 -14.63 2.38 20.36
C ILE A 145 -14.60 1.72 21.73
N LEU A 146 -15.35 0.63 21.88
CA LEU A 146 -15.37 -0.22 23.05
C LEU A 146 -14.79 -1.59 22.68
N THR A 147 -13.77 -2.02 23.42
CA THR A 147 -13.15 -3.34 23.21
C THR A 147 -13.57 -4.31 24.31
N LYS A 148 -13.48 -5.61 24.05
CA LYS A 148 -13.69 -6.66 25.09
C LYS A 148 -12.68 -6.55 26.25
N SER A 149 -11.52 -5.92 26.02
CA SER A 149 -10.52 -5.66 27.07
C SER A 149 -10.86 -4.47 27.97
N GLY A 150 -12.01 -3.82 27.75
CA GLY A 150 -12.47 -2.68 28.56
C GLY A 150 -11.89 -1.32 28.13
N LYS A 151 -11.18 -1.24 27.00
CA LYS A 151 -10.74 0.06 26.47
C LYS A 151 -11.96 0.81 25.93
N ASN A 152 -12.05 2.09 26.27
CA ASN A 152 -13.04 3.02 25.77
C ASN A 152 -12.27 4.21 25.18
N ILE A 153 -12.34 4.41 23.85
CA ILE A 153 -11.52 5.37 23.13
C ILE A 153 -12.43 6.19 22.22
N GLU A 154 -12.32 7.50 22.33
CA GLU A 154 -12.96 8.44 21.40
C GLU A 154 -11.92 8.92 20.39
N THR A 155 -12.26 8.88 19.11
CA THR A 155 -11.36 9.29 18.02
C THR A 155 -12.15 9.70 16.78
N ILE A 156 -11.45 10.36 15.84
CA ILE A 156 -12.00 10.71 14.53
C ILE A 156 -11.32 9.85 13.47
N VAL A 157 -12.13 9.17 12.67
CA VAL A 157 -11.67 8.39 11.51
C VAL A 157 -12.03 9.13 10.24
N GLU A 158 -11.04 9.37 9.39
CA GLU A 158 -11.19 10.05 8.10
C GLU A 158 -10.80 9.12 6.96
N VAL A 159 -11.16 9.50 5.75
CA VAL A 159 -10.64 8.87 4.54
C VAL A 159 -9.11 9.04 4.50
N ASN A 160 -8.40 7.96 4.24
CA ASN A 160 -6.93 7.88 4.23
C ASN A 160 -6.22 8.12 5.58
N LYS A 161 -6.98 8.28 6.68
CA LYS A 161 -6.44 8.39 8.04
C LYS A 161 -7.14 7.37 8.96
N PRO A 162 -6.79 6.07 8.81
CA PRO A 162 -7.38 5.03 9.65
C PRO A 162 -6.91 5.14 11.09
N TYR A 163 -7.72 4.57 11.99
CA TYR A 163 -7.35 4.39 13.38
C TYR A 163 -6.97 2.93 13.64
N ASP A 164 -5.86 2.73 14.35
CA ASP A 164 -5.33 1.39 14.69
C ASP A 164 -5.72 0.99 16.12
N ILE A 165 -6.40 -0.16 16.28
CA ILE A 165 -6.75 -0.72 17.57
C ILE A 165 -6.75 -2.24 17.55
N ASP A 166 -6.06 -2.85 18.50
CA ASP A 166 -5.99 -4.30 18.73
C ASP A 166 -5.74 -5.13 17.46
N GLY A 167 -4.88 -4.58 16.55
CA GLY A 167 -4.51 -5.19 15.26
C GLY A 167 -5.50 -4.97 14.14
N TRP A 168 -6.56 -4.21 14.36
CA TRP A 168 -7.51 -3.76 13.34
C TRP A 168 -7.22 -2.32 12.94
N LYS A 169 -7.31 -2.04 11.64
CA LYS A 169 -7.33 -0.69 11.06
C LYS A 169 -8.76 -0.34 10.69
N ILE A 170 -9.28 0.74 11.27
CA ILE A 170 -10.64 1.23 11.02
C ILE A 170 -10.55 2.37 10.02
N TYR A 171 -11.16 2.20 8.86
CA TYR A 171 -11.21 3.19 7.79
C TYR A 171 -12.60 3.78 7.65
N GLN A 172 -12.68 5.06 7.36
CA GLN A 172 -13.91 5.67 6.84
C GLN A 172 -14.09 5.24 5.39
N TYR A 173 -15.02 4.31 5.13
CA TYR A 173 -15.25 3.77 3.79
C TYR A 173 -16.31 4.56 3.00
N GLY A 174 -17.44 4.85 3.64
CA GLY A 174 -18.55 5.51 2.96
C GLY A 174 -19.60 6.07 3.92
N TYR A 175 -20.63 6.63 3.34
CA TYR A 175 -21.79 7.21 4.02
C TYR A 175 -23.02 7.16 3.10
N ASP A 176 -24.21 7.52 3.59
CA ASP A 176 -25.39 7.62 2.73
C ASP A 176 -25.28 8.88 1.83
N THR A 177 -24.96 8.63 0.56
CA THR A 177 -24.74 9.69 -0.43
C THR A 177 -26.00 10.47 -0.78
N GLN A 178 -27.20 9.91 -0.52
CA GLN A 178 -28.46 10.60 -0.77
C GLN A 178 -28.70 11.69 0.26
N MET A 179 -28.32 11.44 1.52
CA MET A 179 -28.44 12.40 2.63
C MET A 179 -27.25 13.36 2.72
N GLY A 180 -26.14 13.05 2.04
CA GLY A 180 -24.94 13.92 2.02
C GLY A 180 -24.42 14.25 3.41
N ALA A 181 -24.32 15.55 3.72
CA ALA A 181 -23.84 16.04 5.02
C ALA A 181 -24.78 15.68 6.20
N GLN A 182 -26.03 15.31 5.93
CA GLN A 182 -27.01 14.92 6.94
C GLN A 182 -27.09 13.40 7.10
N SER A 183 -26.12 12.66 6.58
CA SER A 183 -26.09 11.20 6.68
C SER A 183 -26.17 10.73 8.13
N GLN A 184 -27.14 9.87 8.41
CA GLN A 184 -27.31 9.18 9.69
C GLN A 184 -26.63 7.80 9.69
N ILE A 185 -26.05 7.41 8.56
CA ILE A 185 -25.39 6.11 8.39
C ILE A 185 -23.97 6.34 7.89
N THR A 186 -23.02 5.70 8.53
CA THR A 186 -21.64 5.63 8.06
C THR A 186 -21.22 4.17 7.86
N ILE A 187 -20.37 3.94 6.88
CA ILE A 187 -19.81 2.63 6.60
C ILE A 187 -18.34 2.68 6.95
N LEU A 188 -17.95 1.88 7.93
CA LEU A 188 -16.55 1.70 8.33
C LEU A 188 -16.03 0.39 7.73
N GLU A 189 -14.82 0.41 7.21
CA GLU A 189 -14.10 -0.79 6.79
C GLU A 189 -13.04 -1.14 7.82
N LEU A 190 -13.13 -2.35 8.37
CA LEU A 190 -12.16 -2.86 9.34
C LEU A 190 -11.27 -3.87 8.64
N VAL A 191 -9.97 -3.62 8.66
CA VAL A 191 -8.96 -4.46 8.02
C VAL A 191 -7.97 -4.96 9.06
N ARG A 192 -7.72 -6.27 9.06
CA ARG A 192 -6.67 -6.89 9.85
C ARG A 192 -5.74 -7.64 8.90
N ASP A 193 -4.49 -7.22 8.86
CA ASP A 193 -3.45 -7.85 8.05
C ASP A 193 -2.19 -8.05 8.92
N PRO A 194 -2.02 -9.24 9.52
CA PRO A 194 -0.89 -9.51 10.41
C PRO A 194 0.45 -9.60 9.66
N TRP A 195 0.43 -9.77 8.35
CA TRP A 195 1.61 -9.93 7.52
C TRP A 195 2.12 -8.62 6.90
N LEU A 196 1.29 -7.58 6.90
CA LEU A 196 1.63 -6.28 6.30
C LEU A 196 2.95 -5.66 6.81
N PRO A 197 3.31 -5.75 8.12
CA PRO A 197 4.60 -5.23 8.59
C PRO A 197 5.81 -5.92 7.92
N TRP A 198 5.71 -7.21 7.63
CA TRP A 198 6.76 -7.97 6.95
C TRP A 198 6.88 -7.60 5.48
N VAL A 199 5.77 -7.31 4.81
CA VAL A 199 5.77 -6.76 3.44
C VAL A 199 6.50 -5.42 3.41
N TYR A 200 6.20 -4.53 4.35
CA TYR A 200 6.91 -3.25 4.48
C TYR A 200 8.39 -3.45 4.79
N ALA A 201 8.75 -4.38 5.67
CA ALA A 201 10.15 -4.70 5.94
C ALA A 201 10.88 -5.10 4.64
N GLY A 202 10.27 -5.94 3.81
CA GLY A 202 10.78 -6.30 2.50
C GLY A 202 10.99 -5.08 1.58
N PHE A 203 10.01 -4.19 1.51
CA PHE A 203 10.12 -2.96 0.71
C PHE A 203 11.22 -2.03 1.22
N TYR A 204 11.33 -1.81 2.53
CA TYR A 204 12.39 -0.98 3.10
C TYR A 204 13.78 -1.56 2.85
N MET A 205 13.93 -2.90 2.88
CA MET A 205 15.18 -3.55 2.51
C MET A 205 15.55 -3.30 1.05
N MET A 206 14.58 -3.39 0.12
CA MET A 206 14.81 -3.09 -1.29
C MET A 206 15.16 -1.61 -1.52
N LEU A 207 14.46 -0.70 -0.85
CA LEU A 207 14.77 0.74 -0.91
C LEU A 207 16.17 1.04 -0.38
N ALA A 208 16.57 0.43 0.73
CA ALA A 208 17.92 0.56 1.28
C ALA A 208 18.97 0.00 0.29
N ALA A 209 18.72 -1.13 -0.34
CA ALA A 209 19.59 -1.67 -1.37
C ALA A 209 19.73 -0.72 -2.56
N ALA A 210 18.62 -0.19 -3.06
CA ALA A 210 18.60 0.77 -4.16
C ALA A 210 19.39 2.04 -3.80
N ALA A 211 19.20 2.58 -2.59
CA ALA A 211 19.93 3.73 -2.10
C ALA A 211 21.44 3.47 -2.04
N LEU A 212 21.86 2.33 -1.49
CA LEU A 212 23.28 1.95 -1.41
C LEU A 212 23.91 1.83 -2.81
N MET A 213 23.22 1.18 -3.75
CA MET A 213 23.70 1.02 -5.12
C MET A 213 23.79 2.35 -5.85
N THR A 214 22.79 3.19 -5.70
CA THR A 214 22.75 4.52 -6.31
C THR A 214 23.86 5.41 -5.75
N LEU A 215 24.04 5.44 -4.43
CA LEU A 215 25.11 6.19 -3.78
C LEU A 215 26.50 5.71 -4.23
N GLU A 216 26.69 4.38 -4.35
CA GLU A 216 27.98 3.86 -4.84
C GLU A 216 28.26 4.31 -6.28
N VAL A 217 27.28 4.22 -7.17
CA VAL A 217 27.40 4.68 -8.57
C VAL A 217 27.65 6.18 -8.61
N LEU A 218 26.89 6.96 -7.85
CA LEU A 218 27.04 8.41 -7.78
C LEU A 218 28.41 8.83 -7.25
N CYS A 219 28.87 8.20 -6.16
CA CYS A 219 30.19 8.48 -5.60
C CYS A 219 31.33 8.13 -6.58
N ARG A 220 31.20 7.02 -7.33
CA ARG A 220 32.18 6.68 -8.36
C ARG A 220 32.16 7.70 -9.51
N ARG A 221 31.00 8.11 -9.98
CA ARG A 221 30.83 9.07 -11.06
C ARG A 221 31.34 10.45 -10.67
N LEU A 222 30.99 10.95 -9.48
CA LEU A 222 31.44 12.26 -9.00
C LEU A 222 32.96 12.34 -8.85
N LYS A 223 33.63 11.22 -8.48
CA LYS A 223 35.12 11.21 -8.38
C LYS A 223 35.83 11.30 -9.74
N THR A 224 35.17 10.87 -10.81
CA THR A 224 35.75 10.85 -12.18
C THR A 224 35.10 11.90 -13.09
N ALA A 225 34.09 12.61 -12.60
CA ALA A 225 33.35 13.59 -13.39
C ALA A 225 34.23 14.77 -13.78
N THR A 226 34.15 15.14 -15.03
CA THR A 226 34.67 16.40 -15.53
C THR A 226 33.83 17.57 -15.02
N ARG A 227 34.38 18.81 -15.03
CA ARG A 227 33.65 20.02 -14.62
C ARG A 227 32.30 20.15 -15.37
N LYS A 228 32.28 19.87 -16.69
CA LYS A 228 31.06 19.95 -17.50
C LYS A 228 30.01 18.92 -17.06
N GLU A 229 30.42 17.68 -16.76
CA GLU A 229 29.51 16.63 -16.26
C GLU A 229 28.95 17.01 -14.88
N LEU A 230 29.76 17.61 -14.00
CA LEU A 230 29.29 18.08 -12.69
C LEU A 230 28.24 19.19 -12.84
N GLU A 231 28.44 20.11 -13.77
CA GLU A 231 27.46 21.16 -14.09
C GLU A 231 26.12 20.53 -14.56
N TRP A 232 26.15 19.49 -15.38
CA TRP A 232 24.96 18.73 -15.79
C TRP A 232 24.28 18.01 -14.62
N TYR A 233 25.03 17.37 -13.72
CA TYR A 233 24.45 16.71 -12.55
C TYR A 233 23.74 17.71 -11.64
N ILE A 234 24.35 18.87 -11.40
CA ILE A 234 23.73 19.97 -10.63
C ILE A 234 22.47 20.47 -11.34
N PHE A 235 22.54 20.70 -12.65
CA PHE A 235 21.37 21.12 -13.43
C PHE A 235 20.20 20.14 -13.30
N PHE A 236 20.44 18.84 -13.51
CA PHE A 236 19.39 17.83 -13.37
C PHE A 236 18.86 17.73 -11.94
N ALA A 237 19.71 17.84 -10.92
CA ALA A 237 19.29 17.85 -9.53
C ALA A 237 18.38 19.05 -9.21
N VAL A 238 18.73 20.23 -9.70
CA VAL A 238 17.90 21.44 -9.56
C VAL A 238 16.57 21.27 -10.32
N CYS A 239 16.60 20.76 -11.55
CA CYS A 239 15.38 20.50 -12.32
C CYS A 239 14.47 19.50 -11.61
N ALA A 240 15.02 18.43 -11.06
CA ALA A 240 14.26 17.43 -10.29
C ALA A 240 13.65 18.02 -9.01
N ALA A 241 14.40 18.85 -8.29
CA ALA A 241 13.92 19.56 -7.09
C ALA A 241 12.80 20.55 -7.44
N LEU A 242 12.96 21.33 -8.51
CA LEU A 242 11.92 22.24 -9.00
C LEU A 242 10.67 21.49 -9.46
N PHE A 243 10.86 20.39 -10.20
CA PHE A 243 9.74 19.54 -10.62
C PHE A 243 8.98 18.98 -9.41
N ALA A 244 9.70 18.45 -8.41
CA ALA A 244 9.10 17.96 -7.17
C ALA A 244 8.34 19.09 -6.45
N TYR A 245 8.95 20.27 -6.32
CA TYR A 245 8.32 21.43 -5.68
C TYR A 245 7.02 21.83 -6.38
N PHE A 246 7.03 22.07 -7.69
CA PHE A 246 5.85 22.45 -8.44
C PHE A 246 4.80 21.34 -8.49
N PHE A 247 5.22 20.08 -8.49
CA PHE A 247 4.33 18.95 -8.45
C PHE A 247 3.56 18.88 -7.12
N PHE A 248 4.25 19.02 -6.00
CA PHE A 248 3.62 19.04 -4.67
C PHE A 248 2.76 20.28 -4.45
N ASP A 249 3.21 21.44 -4.94
CA ASP A 249 2.43 22.69 -4.87
C ASP A 249 1.14 22.58 -5.71
N SER A 250 1.24 22.10 -6.94
CA SER A 250 0.08 21.85 -7.81
C SER A 250 -0.88 20.80 -7.23
N TYR A 251 -0.38 19.82 -6.48
CA TYR A 251 -1.20 18.82 -5.82
C TYR A 251 -2.05 19.44 -4.70
N ASN A 252 -1.47 20.32 -3.91
CA ASN A 252 -2.17 20.99 -2.79
C ASN A 252 -3.25 21.97 -3.24
N THR A 253 -3.18 22.48 -4.46
CA THR A 253 -4.14 23.46 -5.00
C THR A 253 -5.35 22.83 -5.70
N LYS A 254 -5.36 21.49 -5.93
CA LYS A 254 -6.45 20.81 -6.64
C LYS A 254 -7.62 20.49 -5.72
N THR A 255 -8.83 20.69 -6.23
CA THR A 255 -10.09 20.27 -5.60
C THR A 255 -10.28 18.77 -5.77
N LEU A 256 -9.49 17.97 -5.04
CA LEU A 256 -9.55 16.52 -5.10
C LEU A 256 -10.61 15.98 -4.14
N VAL A 257 -11.36 14.97 -4.57
CA VAL A 257 -12.23 14.19 -3.68
C VAL A 257 -11.38 13.47 -2.62
N PRO A 258 -11.93 13.21 -1.41
CA PRO A 258 -11.15 12.68 -0.28
C PRO A 258 -10.31 11.44 -0.58
N ALA A 259 -10.84 10.51 -1.39
CA ALA A 259 -10.12 9.31 -1.79
C ALA A 259 -8.82 9.57 -2.56
N LEU A 260 -8.72 10.72 -3.26
CA LEU A 260 -7.54 11.12 -4.03
C LEU A 260 -6.61 12.07 -3.28
N GLN A 261 -6.96 12.49 -2.07
CA GLN A 261 -6.13 13.37 -1.22
C GLN A 261 -5.01 12.61 -0.48
N SER A 262 -4.65 11.42 -0.92
CA SER A 262 -3.54 10.67 -0.35
C SER A 262 -2.20 11.21 -0.84
N PRO A 263 -1.17 11.37 0.02
CA PRO A 263 0.19 11.72 -0.42
C PRO A 263 0.78 10.68 -1.39
N TRP A 264 0.21 9.48 -1.42
CA TRP A 264 0.59 8.41 -2.34
C TRP A 264 -0.14 8.47 -3.69
N PHE A 265 -1.12 9.36 -3.86
CA PHE A 265 -1.86 9.47 -5.13
C PHE A 265 -0.93 9.76 -6.31
N ALA A 266 -0.04 10.72 -6.14
CA ALA A 266 0.89 11.10 -7.17
C ALA A 266 1.86 9.96 -7.57
N PRO A 267 2.56 9.28 -6.63
CA PRO A 267 3.33 8.09 -6.95
C PRO A 267 2.50 6.98 -7.60
N HIS A 268 1.26 6.77 -7.17
CA HIS A 268 0.37 5.77 -7.78
C HIS A 268 0.06 6.07 -9.24
N VAL A 269 -0.24 7.33 -9.59
CA VAL A 269 -0.50 7.73 -10.97
C VAL A 269 0.71 7.45 -11.86
N PHE A 270 1.94 7.72 -11.39
CA PHE A 270 3.16 7.44 -12.15
C PHE A 270 3.46 5.94 -12.31
N VAL A 271 3.01 5.11 -11.39
CA VAL A 271 3.22 3.65 -11.46
C VAL A 271 2.20 2.98 -12.38
N TYR A 272 1.02 3.60 -12.58
CA TYR A 272 -0.08 3.06 -13.40
C TYR A 272 -0.19 3.66 -14.81
N ILE A 273 0.63 4.67 -15.16
CA ILE A 273 0.83 5.18 -16.51
C ILE A 273 2.10 4.59 -17.12
#